data_5affa41d4f832e704bd8fb96f5d0038c
#
_entry.id   5affa41d4f832e704bd8fb96f5d0038c
#
_cell.length_a   1.000
_cell.length_b   1.000
_cell.length_c   1.000
_cell.angle_alpha   90.00
_cell.angle_beta   90.00
_cell.angle_gamma   90.00
#
_symmetry.space_group_name_H-M   'P 1'
#
loop_
_entity.id
_entity.type
_entity.pdbx_description
1 polymer ?
#
loop_
_entity_poly.entity_id
_entity_poly.type
_entity_poly.pdbx_seq_one_letter_code
_entity_poly.pdbx_strand_id
1 'polypeptide(L)'
;MQIKQTNQVFNFDKNPTFEKDIDLKQRAWIEVKGKAIETNVRQLISKLSKNCQFMAVVKADGYGHDAKFVSEYAIRGGASQLGVATLSEGIKLRSSGVKKPILILGNLYTKRDLIISFKNDLMPTISSIR
;
A
#
# COMPACT_ATOMS: atom_id res chain seq x y z
N MET A 1 -0.68 -11.44 -14.80
CA MET A 1 -1.29 -11.77 -13.51
C MET A 1 -2.19 -10.60 -13.12
N GLN A 2 -3.49 -10.82 -13.01
CA GLN A 2 -4.43 -9.76 -12.59
C GLN A 2 -4.75 -9.92 -11.11
N ILE A 3 -4.83 -8.79 -10.39
CA ILE A 3 -5.21 -8.74 -8.98
C ILE A 3 -6.71 -8.44 -8.92
N LYS A 4 -7.52 -9.35 -8.36
CA LYS A 4 -8.93 -9.09 -8.06
C LYS A 4 -9.05 -8.50 -6.65
N GLN A 5 -9.64 -7.31 -6.58
CA GLN A 5 -9.89 -6.60 -5.33
C GLN A 5 -11.34 -6.82 -4.92
N THR A 6 -11.60 -7.53 -3.84
CA THR A 6 -12.95 -7.77 -3.36
C THR A 6 -13.14 -7.36 -1.91
N ASN A 7 -14.29 -6.70 -1.66
CA ASN A 7 -14.76 -6.37 -0.31
C ASN A 7 -15.82 -7.36 0.20
N GLN A 8 -16.17 -8.38 -0.61
CA GLN A 8 -17.20 -9.35 -0.26
C GLN A 8 -16.59 -10.64 0.26
N VAL A 9 -17.16 -11.17 1.33
CA VAL A 9 -16.95 -12.56 1.74
C VAL A 9 -17.72 -13.42 0.76
N PHE A 10 -17.02 -14.12 -0.13
CA PHE A 10 -17.67 -15.03 -1.08
C PHE A 10 -18.23 -16.23 -0.32
N ASN A 11 -19.54 -16.40 -0.41
CA ASN A 11 -20.24 -17.61 0.03
C ASN A 11 -20.40 -18.50 -1.22
N PHE A 12 -19.61 -19.54 -1.33
CA PHE A 12 -19.52 -20.40 -2.51
C PHE A 12 -20.85 -21.04 -2.91
N ASP A 13 -21.80 -21.17 -1.97
CA ASP A 13 -23.04 -21.90 -2.16
C ASP A 13 -24.23 -21.08 -2.71
N LYS A 14 -24.09 -19.77 -2.92
CA LYS A 14 -25.24 -18.90 -3.22
C LYS A 14 -25.08 -17.87 -4.34
N ASN A 15 -24.03 -17.92 -5.16
CA ASN A 15 -23.83 -16.87 -6.17
C ASN A 15 -23.75 -17.42 -7.61
N PRO A 16 -24.86 -17.40 -8.35
CA PRO A 16 -24.91 -17.87 -9.75
C PRO A 16 -24.15 -16.97 -10.75
N THR A 17 -23.60 -15.84 -10.30
CA THR A 17 -22.81 -14.92 -11.13
C THR A 17 -21.32 -15.28 -11.19
N PHE A 18 -20.89 -16.29 -10.43
CA PHE A 18 -19.49 -16.70 -10.36
C PHE A 18 -18.93 -17.16 -11.71
N GLU A 19 -19.73 -17.80 -12.54
CA GLU A 19 -19.30 -18.30 -13.87
C GLU A 19 -19.12 -17.19 -14.92
N LYS A 20 -19.79 -16.03 -14.78
CA LYS A 20 -19.71 -14.94 -15.77
C LYS A 20 -18.45 -14.09 -15.67
N ASP A 21 -17.80 -14.05 -14.51
CA ASP A 21 -16.67 -13.16 -14.24
C ASP A 21 -15.31 -13.88 -14.24
N ILE A 22 -15.30 -15.21 -14.42
CA ILE A 22 -14.04 -15.97 -14.51
C ILE A 22 -13.60 -15.98 -15.97
N ASP A 23 -12.52 -15.27 -16.28
CA ASP A 23 -11.78 -15.51 -17.52
C ASP A 23 -11.08 -16.87 -17.41
N LEU A 24 -11.72 -17.90 -17.96
CA LEU A 24 -11.23 -19.28 -17.97
C LEU A 24 -9.85 -19.45 -18.60
N LYS A 25 -9.31 -18.41 -19.23
CA LYS A 25 -7.93 -18.37 -19.75
C LYS A 25 -6.88 -18.09 -18.70
N GLN A 26 -7.26 -17.61 -17.52
CA GLN A 26 -6.32 -17.31 -16.44
C GLN A 26 -6.12 -18.54 -15.56
N ARG A 27 -4.87 -19.03 -15.51
CA ARG A 27 -4.48 -20.19 -14.69
C ARG A 27 -4.27 -19.87 -13.20
N ALA A 28 -4.13 -18.59 -12.85
CA ALA A 28 -3.89 -18.16 -11.48
C ALA A 28 -4.35 -16.70 -11.27
N TRP A 29 -4.85 -16.41 -10.09
CA TRP A 29 -5.20 -15.06 -9.64
C TRP A 29 -4.82 -14.86 -8.18
N ILE A 30 -4.77 -13.61 -7.73
CA ILE A 30 -4.55 -13.25 -6.33
C ILE A 30 -5.82 -12.54 -5.85
N GLU A 31 -6.32 -12.97 -4.69
CA GLU A 31 -7.40 -12.30 -3.98
C GLU A 31 -6.86 -11.52 -2.79
N VAL A 32 -7.12 -10.22 -2.74
CA VAL A 32 -6.70 -9.36 -1.62
C VAL A 32 -7.93 -8.82 -0.90
N LYS A 33 -8.08 -9.16 0.38
CA LYS A 33 -9.20 -8.73 1.23
C LYS A 33 -8.88 -7.39 1.90
N GLY A 34 -9.30 -6.28 1.31
CA GLY A 34 -9.03 -4.93 1.84
C GLY A 34 -9.56 -4.73 3.27
N LYS A 35 -10.74 -5.27 3.58
CA LYS A 35 -11.31 -5.17 4.94
C LYS A 35 -10.46 -5.87 6.00
N ALA A 36 -9.78 -6.96 5.65
CA ALA A 36 -8.84 -7.62 6.56
C ALA A 36 -7.63 -6.72 6.85
N ILE A 37 -7.09 -6.05 5.83
CA ILE A 37 -6.00 -5.07 5.99
C ILE A 37 -6.44 -3.95 6.95
N GLU A 38 -7.59 -3.34 6.70
CA GLU A 38 -8.15 -2.29 7.55
C GLU A 38 -8.31 -2.74 9.00
N THR A 39 -8.88 -3.92 9.22
CA THR A 39 -9.10 -4.48 10.56
C THR A 39 -7.78 -4.77 11.28
N ASN A 40 -6.80 -5.34 10.58
CA ASN A 40 -5.48 -5.62 11.15
C ASN A 40 -4.77 -4.33 11.57
N VAL A 41 -4.82 -3.29 10.74
CA VAL A 41 -4.22 -1.98 11.09
C VAL A 41 -4.90 -1.40 12.33
N ARG A 42 -6.24 -1.43 12.42
CA ARG A 42 -6.97 -0.96 13.61
C ARG A 42 -6.56 -1.71 14.88
N GLN A 43 -6.43 -3.05 14.79
CA GLN A 43 -6.01 -3.87 15.92
C GLN A 43 -4.57 -3.55 16.36
N LEU A 44 -3.64 -3.36 15.40
CA LEU A 44 -2.26 -2.98 15.72
C LEU A 44 -2.22 -1.61 16.41
N ILE A 45 -2.92 -0.62 15.84
CA ILE A 45 -2.99 0.74 16.42
C ILE A 45 -3.57 0.70 17.85
N SER A 46 -4.57 -0.14 18.13
CA SER A 46 -5.16 -0.25 19.47
C SER A 46 -4.18 -0.74 20.54
N LYS A 47 -3.05 -1.30 20.16
CA LYS A 47 -1.98 -1.76 21.05
C LYS A 47 -0.85 -0.74 21.22
N LEU A 48 -0.86 0.35 20.45
CA LEU A 48 0.16 1.38 20.55
C LEU A 48 -0.10 2.31 21.75
N SER A 49 0.97 2.89 22.29
CA SER A 49 0.86 3.96 23.26
C SER A 49 0.30 5.23 22.61
N LYS A 50 -0.26 6.14 23.42
CA LYS A 50 -0.98 7.36 22.95
C LYS A 50 -0.16 8.25 21.99
N ASN A 51 1.17 8.23 22.08
CA ASN A 51 2.05 9.08 21.29
C ASN A 51 2.69 8.36 20.10
N CYS A 52 2.35 7.10 19.85
CA CYS A 52 2.86 6.35 18.70
C CYS A 52 2.01 6.58 17.46
N GLN A 53 2.68 6.77 16.33
CA GLN A 53 2.05 6.79 15.01
C GLN A 53 2.30 5.47 14.30
N PHE A 54 1.35 5.06 13.47
CA PHE A 54 1.45 3.82 12.69
C PHE A 54 1.81 4.12 11.25
N MET A 55 2.94 3.60 10.80
CA MET A 55 3.37 3.64 9.40
C MET A 55 3.10 2.29 8.74
N ALA A 56 2.33 2.28 7.66
CA ALA A 56 2.16 1.09 6.85
C ALA A 56 3.27 1.00 5.78
N VAL A 57 4.09 -0.05 5.84
CA VAL A 57 5.14 -0.30 4.84
C VAL A 57 4.52 -1.06 3.66
N VAL A 58 4.51 -0.42 2.48
CA VAL A 58 3.85 -0.89 1.27
C VAL A 58 4.80 -1.03 0.08
N LYS A 59 6.09 -1.23 0.36
CA LYS A 59 7.14 -1.45 -0.65
C LYS A 59 6.88 -2.73 -1.46
N ALA A 60 7.63 -2.92 -2.54
CA ALA A 60 7.51 -4.06 -3.45
C ALA A 60 6.05 -4.29 -3.89
N ASP A 61 5.40 -3.21 -4.33
CA ASP A 61 3.99 -3.21 -4.76
C ASP A 61 3.03 -3.76 -3.69
N GLY A 62 3.19 -3.29 -2.44
CA GLY A 62 2.41 -3.81 -1.30
C GLY A 62 2.72 -5.28 -1.02
N TYR A 63 3.98 -5.70 -1.20
CA TYR A 63 4.40 -7.10 -1.15
C TYR A 63 3.63 -7.98 -2.14
N GLY A 64 3.38 -7.47 -3.36
CA GLY A 64 2.64 -8.15 -4.41
C GLY A 64 1.11 -8.07 -4.28
N HIS A 65 0.58 -7.23 -3.38
CA HIS A 65 -0.85 -7.08 -3.14
C HIS A 65 -1.45 -5.79 -3.71
N ASP A 66 -0.76 -5.10 -4.61
CA ASP A 66 -1.07 -3.76 -5.13
C ASP A 66 -0.90 -2.66 -4.07
N ALA A 67 0.18 -1.90 -4.18
CA ALA A 67 0.55 -0.89 -3.19
C ALA A 67 -0.52 0.19 -3.01
N LYS A 68 -1.23 0.57 -4.08
CA LYS A 68 -2.33 1.55 -4.01
C LYS A 68 -3.47 1.00 -3.18
N PHE A 69 -3.92 -0.22 -3.49
CA PHE A 69 -5.01 -0.88 -2.78
C PHE A 69 -4.67 -1.09 -1.29
N VAL A 70 -3.50 -1.65 -0.99
CA VAL A 70 -3.05 -1.85 0.39
C VAL A 70 -2.98 -0.52 1.14
N SER A 71 -2.42 0.54 0.51
CA SER A 71 -2.33 1.89 1.10
C SER A 71 -3.69 2.45 1.46
N GLU A 72 -4.67 2.32 0.56
CA GLU A 72 -6.03 2.82 0.78
C GLU A 72 -6.65 2.18 2.04
N TYR A 73 -6.60 0.85 2.15
CA TYR A 73 -7.18 0.16 3.30
C TYR A 73 -6.36 0.34 4.59
N ALA A 74 -5.04 0.46 4.49
CA ALA A 74 -4.22 0.79 5.64
C ALA A 74 -4.55 2.20 6.19
N ILE A 75 -4.73 3.19 5.31
CA ILE A 75 -5.14 4.55 5.69
C ILE A 75 -6.55 4.54 6.32
N ARG A 76 -7.50 3.80 5.76
CA ARG A 76 -8.84 3.62 6.35
C ARG A 76 -8.76 2.97 7.74
N GLY A 77 -7.80 2.07 7.94
CA GLY A 77 -7.51 1.45 9.22
C GLY A 77 -6.89 2.39 10.25
N GLY A 78 -6.41 3.57 9.84
CA GLY A 78 -5.81 4.58 10.70
C GLY A 78 -4.31 4.77 10.52
N ALA A 79 -3.69 4.18 9.50
CA ALA A 79 -2.29 4.46 9.20
C ALA A 79 -2.09 5.95 8.92
N SER A 80 -1.17 6.58 9.65
CA SER A 80 -0.85 8.01 9.53
C SER A 80 0.16 8.29 8.43
N GLN A 81 0.98 7.31 8.09
CA GLN A 81 2.09 7.42 7.14
C GLN A 81 2.25 6.12 6.34
N LEU A 82 2.93 6.21 5.21
CA LEU A 82 3.31 5.06 4.39
C LEU A 82 4.84 4.98 4.26
N GLY A 83 5.37 3.75 4.13
CA GLY A 83 6.78 3.51 3.86
C GLY A 83 6.96 2.74 2.55
N VAL A 84 7.87 3.20 1.70
CA VAL A 84 8.24 2.56 0.43
C VAL A 84 9.74 2.32 0.37
N ALA A 85 10.22 1.41 -0.47
CA ALA A 85 11.64 1.16 -0.59
C ALA A 85 12.35 2.19 -1.48
N THR A 86 11.70 2.66 -2.56
CA THR A 86 12.34 3.44 -3.62
C THR A 86 11.60 4.73 -3.93
N LEU A 87 12.31 5.66 -4.54
CA LEU A 87 11.74 6.91 -5.07
C LEU A 87 10.62 6.65 -6.06
N SER A 88 10.81 5.68 -6.96
CA SER A 88 9.81 5.33 -7.98
C SER A 88 8.51 4.80 -7.40
N GLU A 89 8.57 3.99 -6.36
CA GLU A 89 7.38 3.52 -5.63
C GLU A 89 6.62 4.68 -4.98
N GLY A 90 7.36 5.61 -4.34
CA GLY A 90 6.77 6.80 -3.74
C GLY A 90 6.06 7.68 -4.77
N ILE A 91 6.69 7.91 -5.93
CA ILE A 91 6.10 8.67 -7.04
C ILE A 91 4.82 7.99 -7.54
N LYS A 92 4.83 6.67 -7.73
CA LYS A 92 3.62 5.92 -8.16
C LYS A 92 2.46 6.10 -7.19
N LEU A 93 2.70 5.97 -5.89
CA LEU A 93 1.67 6.19 -4.87
C LEU A 93 1.17 7.62 -4.87
N ARG A 94 2.05 8.60 -4.97
CA ARG A 94 1.66 10.00 -5.02
C ARG A 94 0.81 10.29 -6.26
N SER A 95 1.20 9.77 -7.43
CA SER A 95 0.44 9.89 -8.68
C SER A 95 -0.91 9.17 -8.63
N SER A 96 -1.06 8.14 -7.80
CA SER A 96 -2.34 7.46 -7.60
C SER A 96 -3.30 8.20 -6.65
N GLY A 97 -2.90 9.38 -6.14
CA GLY A 97 -3.75 10.26 -5.33
C GLY A 97 -3.55 10.12 -3.81
N VAL A 98 -2.60 9.33 -3.33
CA VAL A 98 -2.28 9.24 -1.91
C VAL A 98 -1.81 10.61 -1.39
N LYS A 99 -2.42 11.11 -0.30
CA LYS A 99 -2.10 12.40 0.34
C LYS A 99 -1.33 12.26 1.66
N LYS A 100 -1.32 11.07 2.25
CA LYS A 100 -0.58 10.83 3.50
C LYS A 100 0.94 10.96 3.28
N PRO A 101 1.73 11.30 4.32
CA PRO A 101 3.18 11.31 4.25
C PRO A 101 3.72 9.96 3.76
N ILE A 102 4.71 9.98 2.86
CA ILE A 102 5.36 8.79 2.30
C ILE A 102 6.85 8.89 2.57
N LEU A 103 7.38 7.96 3.36
CA LEU A 103 8.81 7.82 3.65
C LEU A 103 9.46 6.87 2.65
N ILE A 104 10.54 7.31 2.03
CA ILE A 104 11.43 6.46 1.23
C ILE A 104 12.45 5.84 2.19
N LEU A 105 12.34 4.51 2.43
CA LEU A 105 13.20 3.77 3.36
C LEU A 105 14.62 3.55 2.84
N GLY A 106 14.76 3.47 1.51
CA GLY A 106 16.06 3.35 0.86
C GLY A 106 16.80 4.69 0.74
N ASN A 107 18.11 4.62 0.62
CA ASN A 107 18.92 5.81 0.40
C ASN A 107 18.69 6.41 -0.99
N LEU A 108 18.73 7.75 -1.07
CA LEU A 108 18.82 8.47 -2.33
C LEU A 108 20.28 8.85 -2.58
N TYR A 109 20.81 8.41 -3.71
CA TYR A 109 22.26 8.53 -4.00
C TYR A 109 22.64 9.79 -4.74
N THR A 110 21.68 10.48 -5.38
CA THR A 110 21.97 11.66 -6.20
C THR A 110 21.22 12.89 -5.73
N LYS A 111 21.81 14.06 -5.96
CA LYS A 111 21.13 15.36 -5.77
C LYS A 111 19.83 15.46 -6.59
N ARG A 112 19.82 14.84 -7.77
CA ARG A 112 18.62 14.78 -8.64
C ARG A 112 17.48 14.03 -7.95
N ASP A 113 17.75 12.87 -7.34
CA ASP A 113 16.73 12.06 -6.66
C ASP A 113 16.15 12.80 -5.44
N LEU A 114 16.99 13.54 -4.71
CA LEU A 114 16.53 14.39 -3.62
C LEU A 114 15.60 15.51 -4.13
N ILE A 115 15.97 16.20 -5.21
CA ILE A 115 15.11 17.23 -5.80
C ILE A 115 13.78 16.63 -6.24
N ILE A 116 13.80 15.46 -6.87
CA ILE A 116 12.58 14.77 -7.32
C ILE A 116 11.72 14.35 -6.12
N SER A 117 12.31 13.86 -5.04
CA SER A 117 11.55 13.49 -3.84
C SER A 117 10.81 14.69 -3.25
N PHE A 118 11.46 15.84 -3.12
CA PHE A 118 10.81 17.08 -2.65
C PHE A 118 9.71 17.57 -3.58
N LYS A 119 9.94 17.55 -4.89
CA LYS A 119 8.92 17.94 -5.88
C LYS A 119 7.66 17.08 -5.83
N ASN A 120 7.77 15.84 -5.35
CA ASN A 120 6.66 14.90 -5.19
C ASN A 120 6.17 14.80 -3.73
N ASP A 121 6.57 15.71 -2.86
CA ASP A 121 6.19 15.71 -1.44
C ASP A 121 6.46 14.34 -0.77
N LEU A 122 7.67 13.80 -0.99
CA LEU A 122 8.13 12.54 -0.40
C LEU A 122 9.20 12.83 0.65
N MET A 123 9.25 12.04 1.70
CA MET A 123 10.24 12.14 2.77
C MET A 123 11.42 11.21 2.46
N PRO A 124 12.61 11.73 2.17
CA PRO A 124 13.79 10.90 1.98
C PRO A 124 14.42 10.47 3.31
N THR A 125 14.98 9.26 3.37
CA THR A 125 15.89 8.86 4.43
C THR A 125 17.24 9.48 4.20
N ILE A 126 17.78 10.20 5.21
CA ILE A 126 19.11 10.81 5.18
C ILE A 126 20.05 9.94 6.03
N SER A 127 21.01 9.30 5.39
CA SER A 127 21.99 8.41 6.04
C SER A 127 23.35 9.07 6.28
N SER A 128 23.62 10.24 5.70
CA SER A 128 24.87 10.99 5.84
C SER A 128 24.62 12.49 5.65
N ILE A 129 25.38 13.30 6.37
CA ILE A 129 25.41 14.78 6.27
C ILE A 129 26.58 15.29 5.40
N ARG A 130 27.21 14.42 4.63
CA ARG A 130 28.30 14.81 3.73
C ARG A 130 27.75 15.36 2.43
#